data_f15ed4b63c0eba99aee9014b629250a2
#
_entry.id   f15ed4b63c0eba99aee9014b629250a2
#
_cell.length_a   1.000
_cell.length_b   1.000
_cell.length_c   1.000
_cell.angle_alpha   90.00
_cell.angle_beta   90.00
_cell.angle_gamma   90.00
#
_symmetry.space_group_name_H-M   'P 1'
#
loop_
_entity.id
_entity.type
_entity.pdbx_description
1 polymer ?
#
loop_
_entity_poly.entity_id
_entity_poly.type
_entity_poly.pdbx_seq_one_letter_code
_entity_poly.pdbx_strand_id
1 'polypeptide(L)'
;MKNLKEYISIIQKSFPAFSQHEAEQMLTSGEVRSYLAGTKLTVEGAYQTTFFILLDGEVQVTKKFDENEERLLKILRAGDFFGEMAIIHDAPRAATITALTEVEVLEIQRETFIGLLQSNSQLSLAMVREVSRRLRENDEMAIADLRKKAEELSEAYRQLSQQEAARRQFLTTIAHELRTPLMAANGFLQIIRSGALPEETLQSALETVARNLKEITALINDILFLQEMELILPEFQPTDLSQIILEVIETYRPMAQQQGIELQVNLPADAVQVLGDAKSLGRALAAVVDNAIKFSPDGGKVGISLLPHENWAEIQVEDCGVGIPSEALPFIFDRFYHLDEVNGHLFRGAGLGLSIARQVIKQHGGEIAVQSALGRGSTFRLRLKRG
;
A
#
# COMPACT_ATOMS: atom_id res chain seq x y z
N MET A 1 -19.68 -47.36 26.10
CA MET A 1 -19.98 -48.13 24.85
C MET A 1 -21.44 -47.92 24.51
N LYS A 2 -21.73 -47.37 23.36
CA LYS A 2 -23.09 -47.25 22.83
C LYS A 2 -23.70 -48.60 22.57
N ASN A 3 -25.04 -48.68 22.58
CA ASN A 3 -25.76 -49.95 22.37
C ASN A 3 -25.70 -50.33 20.87
N LEU A 4 -25.69 -51.58 20.50
CA LEU A 4 -25.67 -52.12 19.12
C LEU A 4 -26.69 -51.39 18.21
N LYS A 5 -27.88 -51.10 18.75
CA LYS A 5 -28.95 -50.34 18.03
C LYS A 5 -28.55 -48.92 17.69
N GLU A 6 -27.75 -48.24 18.50
CA GLU A 6 -27.27 -46.92 18.25
C GLU A 6 -26.25 -46.88 17.11
N TYR A 7 -25.32 -47.83 17.08
CA TYR A 7 -24.36 -47.95 15.98
C TYR A 7 -25.04 -48.23 14.64
N ILE A 8 -26.05 -49.12 14.61
CA ILE A 8 -26.85 -49.41 13.43
C ILE A 8 -27.54 -48.13 12.92
N SER A 9 -28.13 -47.35 13.83
CA SER A 9 -28.78 -46.06 13.46
C SER A 9 -27.78 -45.04 12.89
N ILE A 10 -26.54 -45.02 13.40
CA ILE A 10 -25.49 -44.12 12.88
C ILE A 10 -25.03 -44.59 11.49
N ILE A 11 -24.86 -45.90 11.26
CA ILE A 11 -24.52 -46.44 9.95
C ILE A 11 -25.62 -46.13 8.93
N GLN A 12 -26.90 -46.26 9.32
CA GLN A 12 -28.03 -45.86 8.46
C GLN A 12 -28.05 -44.39 8.16
N LYS A 13 -27.57 -43.53 9.09
CA LYS A 13 -27.37 -42.10 8.82
C LYS A 13 -26.26 -41.88 7.79
N SER A 14 -25.18 -42.65 7.83
CA SER A 14 -24.10 -42.60 6.83
C SER A 14 -24.60 -43.07 5.46
N PHE A 15 -25.46 -44.10 5.44
CA PHE A 15 -26.02 -44.72 4.24
C PHE A 15 -27.54 -44.83 4.35
N PRO A 16 -28.30 -43.73 4.02
CA PRO A 16 -29.76 -43.71 4.21
C PRO A 16 -30.54 -44.81 3.42
N ALA A 17 -29.93 -45.36 2.41
CA ALA A 17 -30.54 -46.42 1.60
C ALA A 17 -30.39 -47.83 2.23
N PHE A 18 -29.66 -47.98 3.34
CA PHE A 18 -29.44 -49.25 3.98
C PHE A 18 -30.66 -49.71 4.81
N SER A 19 -31.07 -50.95 4.61
CA SER A 19 -31.94 -51.65 5.54
C SER A 19 -31.21 -51.90 6.89
N GLN A 20 -31.94 -52.19 7.92
CA GLN A 20 -31.36 -52.55 9.21
C GLN A 20 -30.40 -53.75 9.08
N HIS A 21 -30.76 -54.74 8.28
CA HIS A 21 -29.94 -55.95 8.04
C HIS A 21 -28.59 -55.58 7.35
N GLU A 22 -28.57 -54.70 6.38
CA GLU A 22 -27.34 -54.24 5.70
C GLU A 22 -26.45 -53.44 6.63
N ALA A 23 -27.01 -52.60 7.49
CA ALA A 23 -26.25 -51.87 8.51
C ALA A 23 -25.66 -52.81 9.58
N GLU A 24 -26.39 -53.85 9.98
CA GLU A 24 -25.87 -54.92 10.86
C GLU A 24 -24.74 -55.72 10.20
N GLN A 25 -24.87 -56.07 8.92
CA GLN A 25 -23.79 -56.71 8.17
C GLN A 25 -22.55 -55.87 8.10
N MET A 26 -22.68 -54.54 7.84
CA MET A 26 -21.56 -53.64 7.80
C MET A 26 -20.87 -53.54 9.19
N LEU A 27 -21.64 -53.43 10.27
CA LEU A 27 -21.10 -53.38 11.63
C LEU A 27 -20.35 -54.66 11.99
N THR A 28 -20.87 -55.82 11.61
CA THR A 28 -20.22 -57.11 11.88
C THR A 28 -19.02 -57.41 10.95
N SER A 29 -18.88 -56.69 9.87
CA SER A 29 -17.76 -56.82 8.91
C SER A 29 -16.50 -56.04 9.33
N GLY A 30 -16.54 -55.26 10.43
CA GLY A 30 -15.43 -54.48 10.94
C GLY A 30 -15.27 -54.59 12.45
N GLU A 31 -14.32 -53.84 12.98
CA GLU A 31 -14.04 -53.71 14.42
C GLU A 31 -14.35 -52.29 14.90
N VAL A 32 -15.06 -52.20 16.03
CA VAL A 32 -15.26 -50.90 16.69
C VAL A 32 -14.06 -50.62 17.59
N ARG A 33 -13.40 -49.48 17.35
CA ARG A 33 -12.24 -49.04 18.14
C ARG A 33 -12.42 -47.59 18.62
N SER A 34 -11.87 -47.34 19.81
CA SER A 34 -11.86 -46.01 20.43
C SER A 34 -10.46 -45.41 20.35
N TYR A 35 -10.40 -44.12 20.08
CA TYR A 35 -9.16 -43.34 20.00
C TYR A 35 -9.28 -42.09 20.85
N LEU A 36 -8.20 -41.74 21.55
CA LEU A 36 -8.13 -40.52 22.35
C LEU A 36 -7.99 -39.29 21.47
N ALA A 37 -8.41 -38.13 21.97
CA ALA A 37 -8.18 -36.85 21.33
C ALA A 37 -6.69 -36.64 21.00
N GLY A 38 -6.40 -36.07 19.83
CA GLY A 38 -5.05 -35.89 19.31
C GLY A 38 -4.47 -37.06 18.53
N THR A 39 -5.13 -38.24 18.53
CA THR A 39 -4.66 -39.41 17.76
C THR A 39 -4.86 -39.19 16.27
N LYS A 40 -3.82 -39.49 15.47
CA LYS A 40 -3.91 -39.44 14.00
C LYS A 40 -4.39 -40.83 13.50
N LEU A 41 -5.61 -40.86 12.97
CA LEU A 41 -6.20 -42.08 12.40
C LEU A 41 -5.65 -42.36 11.00
N THR A 42 -5.43 -41.29 10.22
CA THR A 42 -4.75 -41.36 8.91
C THR A 42 -3.71 -40.28 8.80
N VAL A 43 -2.67 -40.54 8.02
CA VAL A 43 -1.60 -39.54 7.72
C VAL A 43 -1.50 -39.37 6.22
N GLU A 44 -1.53 -38.14 5.76
CA GLU A 44 -1.38 -37.78 4.33
C GLU A 44 -0.13 -38.43 3.73
N GLY A 45 -0.26 -39.01 2.54
CA GLY A 45 0.83 -39.69 1.86
C GLY A 45 1.12 -41.11 2.33
N ALA A 46 0.54 -41.54 3.45
CA ALA A 46 0.74 -42.92 3.94
C ALA A 46 -0.13 -43.94 3.18
N TYR A 47 0.40 -45.11 2.93
CA TYR A 47 -0.37 -46.22 2.40
C TYR A 47 -1.07 -46.96 3.55
N GLN A 48 -2.36 -46.77 3.68
CA GLN A 48 -3.21 -47.39 4.69
C GLN A 48 -4.46 -47.96 4.02
N THR A 49 -4.87 -49.14 4.45
CA THR A 49 -5.90 -49.97 3.78
C THR A 49 -7.21 -50.07 4.57
N THR A 50 -7.44 -49.20 5.54
CA THR A 50 -8.62 -49.22 6.40
C THR A 50 -9.63 -48.17 5.99
N PHE A 51 -10.91 -48.53 5.89
CA PHE A 51 -12.06 -47.67 5.77
C PHE A 51 -12.64 -47.39 7.15
N PHE A 52 -13.08 -46.18 7.42
CA PHE A 52 -13.57 -45.74 8.71
C PHE A 52 -14.96 -45.15 8.63
N ILE A 53 -15.85 -45.51 9.55
CA ILE A 53 -17.11 -44.82 9.81
C ILE A 53 -17.04 -44.28 11.23
N LEU A 54 -17.28 -42.99 11.40
CA LEU A 54 -17.28 -42.32 12.68
C LEU A 54 -18.59 -42.60 13.42
N LEU A 55 -18.50 -43.32 14.52
CA LEU A 55 -19.65 -43.73 15.35
C LEU A 55 -19.90 -42.74 16.49
N ASP A 56 -18.85 -42.07 17.00
CA ASP A 56 -18.95 -41.02 18.01
C ASP A 56 -17.76 -40.07 17.96
N GLY A 57 -17.96 -38.85 18.47
CA GLY A 57 -16.94 -37.81 18.54
C GLY A 57 -16.77 -37.02 17.25
N GLU A 58 -15.67 -36.25 17.18
CA GLU A 58 -15.32 -35.37 16.06
C GLU A 58 -13.87 -35.59 15.62
N VAL A 59 -13.62 -35.58 14.31
CA VAL A 59 -12.27 -35.64 13.74
C VAL A 59 -12.07 -34.45 12.79
N GLN A 60 -10.87 -33.90 12.74
CA GLN A 60 -10.47 -32.92 11.77
C GLN A 60 -9.73 -33.55 10.59
N VAL A 61 -10.04 -33.06 9.40
CA VAL A 61 -9.36 -33.42 8.15
C VAL A 61 -8.45 -32.25 7.77
N THR A 62 -7.15 -32.48 7.74
CA THR A 62 -6.15 -31.49 7.37
C THR A 62 -5.34 -31.95 6.17
N LYS A 63 -4.86 -30.99 5.37
CA LYS A 63 -4.00 -31.24 4.21
C LYS A 63 -2.86 -30.25 4.18
N LYS A 64 -1.67 -30.73 3.82
CA LYS A 64 -0.51 -29.87 3.58
C LYS A 64 -0.59 -29.28 2.19
N PHE A 65 -0.54 -27.95 2.11
CA PHE A 65 -0.48 -27.21 0.85
C PHE A 65 0.94 -26.78 0.51
N ASP A 66 1.79 -26.59 1.54
CA ASP A 66 3.21 -26.28 1.41
C ASP A 66 3.96 -26.88 2.62
N GLU A 67 5.31 -26.83 2.63
CA GLU A 67 6.12 -27.38 3.74
C GLU A 67 5.75 -26.83 5.13
N ASN A 68 5.21 -25.57 5.18
CA ASN A 68 4.85 -24.89 6.42
C ASN A 68 3.34 -24.59 6.58
N GLU A 69 2.49 -24.94 5.63
CA GLU A 69 1.06 -24.64 5.70
C GLU A 69 0.22 -25.90 5.70
N GLU A 70 -0.33 -26.22 6.89
CA GLU A 70 -1.36 -27.26 7.05
C GLU A 70 -2.73 -26.57 7.14
N ARG A 71 -3.65 -26.90 6.24
CA ARG A 71 -4.97 -26.28 6.17
C ARG A 71 -6.04 -27.26 6.65
N LEU A 72 -6.93 -26.78 7.52
CA LEU A 72 -8.14 -27.47 7.89
C LEU A 72 -9.12 -27.48 6.70
N LEU A 73 -9.47 -28.67 6.21
CA LEU A 73 -10.44 -28.85 5.13
C LEU A 73 -11.86 -28.99 5.68
N LYS A 74 -12.05 -29.85 6.70
CA LYS A 74 -13.38 -30.20 7.21
C LYS A 74 -13.28 -30.80 8.62
N ILE A 75 -14.36 -30.70 9.38
CA ILE A 75 -14.60 -31.47 10.59
C ILE A 75 -15.65 -32.53 10.26
N LEU A 76 -15.37 -33.80 10.56
CA LEU A 76 -16.29 -34.93 10.41
C LEU A 76 -16.89 -35.29 11.76
N ARG A 77 -18.14 -35.76 11.75
CA ARG A 77 -18.94 -36.06 12.93
C ARG A 77 -19.56 -37.47 12.84
N ALA A 78 -20.17 -37.93 13.91
CA ALA A 78 -20.87 -39.21 13.92
C ALA A 78 -21.85 -39.33 12.75
N GLY A 79 -21.68 -40.42 11.95
CA GLY A 79 -22.35 -40.66 10.70
C GLY A 79 -21.58 -40.24 9.44
N ASP A 80 -20.40 -39.58 9.59
CA ASP A 80 -19.50 -39.41 8.47
C ASP A 80 -18.54 -40.58 8.31
N PHE A 81 -17.96 -40.74 7.13
CA PHE A 81 -16.98 -41.79 6.83
C PHE A 81 -15.77 -41.22 6.08
N PHE A 82 -14.63 -41.91 6.16
CA PHE A 82 -13.40 -41.50 5.52
C PHE A 82 -12.49 -42.69 5.19
N GLY A 83 -11.48 -42.41 4.36
CA GLY A 83 -10.51 -43.40 3.95
C GLY A 83 -10.90 -44.20 2.70
N GLU A 84 -12.09 -43.99 2.14
CA GLU A 84 -12.61 -44.61 0.94
C GLU A 84 -11.80 -44.28 -0.31
N MET A 85 -11.33 -43.04 -0.43
CA MET A 85 -10.60 -42.54 -1.62
C MET A 85 -9.32 -43.35 -1.85
N ALA A 86 -8.55 -43.58 -0.79
CA ALA A 86 -7.29 -44.34 -0.85
C ALA A 86 -7.53 -45.80 -1.26
N ILE A 87 -8.65 -46.40 -0.84
CA ILE A 87 -9.01 -47.80 -1.14
C ILE A 87 -9.51 -47.93 -2.59
N ILE A 88 -10.41 -47.02 -3.03
CA ILE A 88 -11.01 -47.07 -4.36
C ILE A 88 -9.99 -46.80 -5.45
N HIS A 89 -9.11 -45.81 -5.24
CA HIS A 89 -8.08 -45.41 -6.22
C HIS A 89 -6.74 -46.15 -6.09
N ASP A 90 -6.59 -47.02 -5.10
CA ASP A 90 -5.30 -47.67 -4.79
C ASP A 90 -4.15 -46.67 -4.62
N ALA A 91 -4.42 -45.59 -3.86
CA ALA A 91 -3.56 -44.41 -3.73
C ALA A 91 -3.21 -44.17 -2.26
N PRO A 92 -2.16 -43.39 -1.98
CA PRO A 92 -1.89 -42.92 -0.61
C PRO A 92 -3.03 -42.08 -0.04
N ARG A 93 -3.07 -41.95 1.28
CA ARG A 93 -4.05 -41.10 1.98
C ARG A 93 -4.00 -39.66 1.47
N ALA A 94 -5.13 -39.12 1.09
CA ALA A 94 -5.27 -37.76 0.51
C ALA A 94 -5.19 -36.64 1.56
N ALA A 95 -5.32 -36.98 2.85
CA ALA A 95 -5.34 -36.02 3.96
C ALA A 95 -4.97 -36.70 5.29
N THR A 96 -4.54 -35.93 6.26
CA THR A 96 -4.38 -36.33 7.65
C THR A 96 -5.69 -36.19 8.39
N ILE A 97 -6.10 -37.21 9.16
CA ILE A 97 -7.30 -37.17 9.98
C ILE A 97 -6.90 -37.35 11.43
N THR A 98 -7.22 -36.39 12.26
CA THR A 98 -6.85 -36.36 13.69
C THR A 98 -8.12 -36.25 14.54
N ALA A 99 -8.21 -37.02 15.58
CA ALA A 99 -9.30 -36.96 16.56
C ALA A 99 -9.27 -35.63 17.33
N LEU A 100 -10.37 -34.89 17.31
CA LEU A 100 -10.54 -33.65 18.09
C LEU A 100 -11.03 -33.96 19.52
N THR A 101 -11.88 -34.97 19.65
CA THR A 101 -12.40 -35.48 20.91
C THR A 101 -11.99 -36.93 21.05
N GLU A 102 -12.36 -37.63 22.13
CA GLU A 102 -12.39 -39.09 22.12
C GLU A 102 -13.39 -39.55 21.07
N VAL A 103 -13.00 -40.48 20.22
CA VAL A 103 -13.80 -40.95 19.08
C VAL A 103 -13.97 -42.45 19.10
N GLU A 104 -15.14 -42.91 18.67
CA GLU A 104 -15.40 -44.31 18.34
C GLU A 104 -15.57 -44.46 16.85
N VAL A 105 -14.84 -45.36 16.22
CA VAL A 105 -14.89 -45.62 14.78
C VAL A 105 -15.11 -47.10 14.49
N LEU A 106 -15.85 -47.39 13.44
CA LEU A 106 -15.88 -48.72 12.82
C LEU A 106 -14.78 -48.79 11.77
N GLU A 107 -13.84 -49.67 11.96
CA GLU A 107 -12.74 -49.97 11.05
C GLU A 107 -13.06 -51.16 10.18
N ILE A 108 -13.00 -51.00 8.87
CA ILE A 108 -13.22 -52.07 7.90
C ILE A 108 -11.98 -52.19 7.02
N GLN A 109 -11.40 -53.38 6.93
CA GLN A 109 -10.24 -53.65 6.10
C GLN A 109 -10.61 -53.57 4.61
N ARG A 110 -9.64 -53.23 3.76
CA ARG A 110 -9.82 -53.04 2.31
C ARG A 110 -10.55 -54.19 1.64
N GLU A 111 -10.10 -55.42 1.86
CA GLU A 111 -10.65 -56.60 1.21
C GLU A 111 -12.12 -56.80 1.54
N THR A 112 -12.46 -56.63 2.82
CA THR A 112 -13.84 -56.69 3.31
C THR A 112 -14.69 -55.57 2.73
N PHE A 113 -14.16 -54.33 2.69
CA PHE A 113 -14.88 -53.20 2.14
C PHE A 113 -15.14 -53.35 0.64
N ILE A 114 -14.15 -53.81 -0.15
CA ILE A 114 -14.31 -54.09 -1.57
C ILE A 114 -15.36 -55.21 -1.78
N GLY A 115 -15.34 -56.27 -0.97
CA GLY A 115 -16.34 -57.30 -1.01
C GLY A 115 -17.75 -56.81 -0.74
N LEU A 116 -17.93 -55.91 0.23
CA LEU A 116 -19.20 -55.22 0.49
C LEU A 116 -19.65 -54.37 -0.69
N LEU A 117 -18.75 -53.64 -1.33
CA LEU A 117 -19.07 -52.86 -2.54
C LEU A 117 -19.51 -53.73 -3.72
N GLN A 118 -18.87 -54.88 -3.90
CA GLN A 118 -19.22 -55.83 -4.97
C GLN A 118 -20.55 -56.52 -4.74
N SER A 119 -20.88 -56.83 -3.48
CA SER A 119 -22.11 -57.55 -3.12
C SER A 119 -23.33 -56.62 -2.93
N ASN A 120 -23.11 -55.31 -2.67
CA ASN A 120 -24.19 -54.36 -2.40
C ASN A 120 -24.17 -53.18 -3.40
N SER A 121 -25.05 -53.22 -4.39
CA SER A 121 -25.17 -52.16 -5.40
C SER A 121 -25.59 -50.78 -4.84
N GLN A 122 -26.35 -50.80 -3.73
CA GLN A 122 -26.77 -49.53 -3.08
C GLN A 122 -25.62 -48.83 -2.40
N LEU A 123 -24.73 -49.60 -1.73
CA LEU A 123 -23.50 -49.09 -1.13
C LEU A 123 -22.58 -48.49 -2.22
N SER A 124 -22.39 -49.23 -3.32
CA SER A 124 -21.57 -48.78 -4.45
C SER A 124 -22.09 -47.46 -5.03
N LEU A 125 -23.42 -47.34 -5.24
CA LEU A 125 -24.02 -46.12 -5.73
C LEU A 125 -23.93 -44.95 -4.75
N ALA A 126 -24.08 -45.22 -3.44
CA ALA A 126 -23.90 -44.22 -2.39
C ALA A 126 -22.47 -43.68 -2.37
N MET A 127 -21.46 -44.58 -2.50
CA MET A 127 -20.04 -44.21 -2.57
C MET A 127 -19.72 -43.36 -3.80
N VAL A 128 -20.23 -43.71 -4.99
CA VAL A 128 -20.04 -42.94 -6.22
C VAL A 128 -20.63 -41.53 -6.07
N ARG A 129 -21.82 -41.41 -5.51
CA ARG A 129 -22.46 -40.13 -5.26
C ARG A 129 -21.64 -39.25 -4.29
N GLU A 130 -21.16 -39.83 -3.20
CA GLU A 130 -20.40 -39.11 -2.19
C GLU A 130 -19.02 -38.66 -2.71
N VAL A 131 -18.30 -39.55 -3.40
CA VAL A 131 -17.02 -39.23 -4.02
C VAL A 131 -17.21 -38.11 -5.08
N SER A 132 -18.25 -38.21 -5.92
CA SER A 132 -18.56 -37.20 -6.91
C SER A 132 -18.94 -35.85 -6.28
N ARG A 133 -19.63 -35.87 -5.13
CA ARG A 133 -19.95 -34.65 -4.36
C ARG A 133 -18.68 -34.00 -3.82
N ARG A 134 -17.80 -34.78 -3.17
CA ARG A 134 -16.52 -34.29 -2.61
C ARG A 134 -15.59 -33.74 -3.67
N LEU A 135 -15.52 -34.36 -4.85
CA LEU A 135 -14.75 -33.85 -5.98
C LEU A 135 -15.27 -32.48 -6.43
N ARG A 136 -16.58 -32.33 -6.59
CA ARG A 136 -17.19 -31.03 -6.97
C ARG A 136 -16.91 -29.94 -5.93
N GLU A 137 -17.09 -30.25 -4.64
CA GLU A 137 -16.82 -29.30 -3.56
C GLU A 137 -15.35 -28.85 -3.56
N ASN A 138 -14.41 -29.78 -3.79
CA ASN A 138 -12.99 -29.45 -3.90
C ASN A 138 -12.68 -28.60 -5.13
N ASP A 139 -13.26 -28.91 -6.28
CA ASP A 139 -13.07 -28.14 -7.51
C ASP A 139 -13.63 -26.72 -7.37
N GLU A 140 -14.82 -26.57 -6.78
CA GLU A 140 -15.43 -25.27 -6.52
C GLU A 140 -14.57 -24.42 -5.57
N MET A 141 -14.04 -25.01 -4.51
CA MET A 141 -13.12 -24.31 -3.59
C MET A 141 -11.82 -23.92 -4.29
N ALA A 142 -11.23 -24.80 -5.09
CA ALA A 142 -10.00 -24.52 -5.83
C ALA A 142 -10.22 -23.40 -6.87
N ILE A 143 -11.35 -23.44 -7.60
CA ILE A 143 -11.72 -22.39 -8.57
C ILE A 143 -11.93 -21.06 -7.86
N ALA A 144 -12.60 -21.04 -6.70
CA ALA A 144 -12.83 -19.83 -5.93
C ALA A 144 -11.50 -19.22 -5.43
N ASP A 145 -10.57 -20.03 -4.91
CA ASP A 145 -9.24 -19.59 -4.46
C ASP A 145 -8.41 -19.03 -5.63
N LEU A 146 -8.41 -19.72 -6.77
CA LEU A 146 -7.72 -19.26 -7.97
C LEU A 146 -8.27 -17.93 -8.50
N ARG A 147 -9.60 -17.77 -8.49
CA ARG A 147 -10.23 -16.48 -8.89
C ARG A 147 -9.81 -15.35 -7.98
N LYS A 148 -9.85 -15.58 -6.66
CA LYS A 148 -9.42 -14.57 -5.68
C LYS A 148 -7.96 -14.15 -5.89
N LYS A 149 -7.05 -15.12 -6.06
CA LYS A 149 -5.63 -14.83 -6.34
C LYS A 149 -5.42 -14.10 -7.66
N ALA A 150 -6.20 -14.44 -8.69
CA ALA A 150 -6.14 -13.75 -9.98
C ALA A 150 -6.61 -12.29 -9.87
N GLU A 151 -7.64 -12.01 -9.07
CA GLU A 151 -8.11 -10.64 -8.80
C GLU A 151 -7.07 -9.83 -8.03
N GLU A 152 -6.50 -10.39 -6.96
CA GLU A 152 -5.43 -9.76 -6.16
C GLU A 152 -4.20 -9.45 -7.02
N LEU A 153 -3.77 -10.39 -7.87
CA LEU A 153 -2.64 -10.20 -8.78
C LEU A 153 -2.95 -9.13 -9.84
N SER A 154 -4.16 -9.13 -10.39
CA SER A 154 -4.59 -8.13 -11.37
C SER A 154 -4.58 -6.71 -10.78
N GLU A 155 -5.06 -6.55 -9.54
CA GLU A 155 -5.04 -5.26 -8.85
C GLU A 155 -3.60 -4.81 -8.54
N ALA A 156 -2.74 -5.70 -8.04
CA ALA A 156 -1.34 -5.41 -7.80
C ALA A 156 -0.60 -5.00 -9.10
N TYR A 157 -0.87 -5.69 -10.20
CA TYR A 157 -0.31 -5.36 -11.51
C TYR A 157 -0.79 -4.00 -12.01
N ARG A 158 -2.08 -3.67 -11.81
CA ARG A 158 -2.64 -2.36 -12.16
C ARG A 158 -1.98 -1.23 -11.39
N GLN A 159 -1.78 -1.40 -10.08
CA GLN A 159 -1.11 -0.41 -9.23
C GLN A 159 0.36 -0.21 -9.65
N LEU A 160 1.08 -1.31 -9.91
CA LEU A 160 2.46 -1.24 -10.38
C LEU A 160 2.56 -0.52 -11.73
N SER A 161 1.67 -0.82 -12.67
CA SER A 161 1.62 -0.17 -13.98
C SER A 161 1.37 1.34 -13.88
N GLN A 162 0.47 1.76 -12.98
CA GLN A 162 0.21 3.18 -12.70
C GLN A 162 1.43 3.88 -12.10
N GLN A 163 2.12 3.25 -11.15
CA GLN A 163 3.35 3.78 -10.56
C GLN A 163 4.46 3.91 -11.61
N GLU A 164 4.63 2.90 -12.46
CA GLU A 164 5.61 2.95 -13.56
C GLU A 164 5.30 4.06 -14.58
N ALA A 165 4.03 4.24 -14.95
CA ALA A 165 3.61 5.31 -15.85
C ALA A 165 3.90 6.68 -15.25
N ALA A 166 3.56 6.92 -13.98
CA ALA A 166 3.85 8.16 -13.25
C ALA A 166 5.35 8.43 -13.16
N ARG A 167 6.17 7.39 -12.89
CA ARG A 167 7.62 7.49 -12.86
C ARG A 167 8.21 7.87 -14.22
N ARG A 168 7.74 7.25 -15.30
CA ARG A 168 8.18 7.59 -16.66
C ARG A 168 7.83 9.03 -17.02
N GLN A 169 6.61 9.45 -16.72
CA GLN A 169 6.18 10.83 -16.94
C GLN A 169 7.05 11.82 -16.17
N PHE A 170 7.33 11.53 -14.89
CA PHE A 170 8.21 12.34 -14.05
C PHE A 170 9.61 12.48 -14.69
N LEU A 171 10.24 11.39 -15.13
CA LEU A 171 11.56 11.44 -15.78
C LEU A 171 11.54 12.21 -17.10
N THR A 172 10.47 12.07 -17.88
CA THR A 172 10.30 12.82 -19.15
C THR A 172 10.18 14.31 -18.89
N THR A 173 9.41 14.70 -17.87
CA THR A 173 9.26 16.11 -17.48
C THR A 173 10.59 16.69 -16.99
N ILE A 174 11.33 15.97 -16.12
CA ILE A 174 12.68 16.39 -15.69
C ILE A 174 13.58 16.66 -16.89
N ALA A 175 13.62 15.71 -17.85
CA ALA A 175 14.47 15.86 -19.03
C ALA A 175 14.10 17.11 -19.85
N HIS A 176 12.81 17.44 -19.91
CA HIS A 176 12.32 18.63 -20.60
C HIS A 176 12.69 19.92 -19.85
N GLU A 177 12.44 19.97 -18.54
CA GLU A 177 12.73 21.12 -17.69
C GLU A 177 14.24 21.42 -17.57
N LEU A 178 15.10 20.40 -17.63
CA LEU A 178 16.55 20.59 -17.69
C LEU A 178 17.03 21.04 -19.07
N ARG A 179 16.39 20.57 -20.14
CA ARG A 179 16.82 20.88 -21.53
C ARG A 179 16.66 22.35 -21.86
N THR A 180 15.55 22.98 -21.45
CA THR A 180 15.22 24.36 -21.77
C THR A 180 16.30 25.33 -21.30
N PRO A 181 16.65 25.42 -20.00
CA PRO A 181 17.71 26.35 -19.56
C PRO A 181 19.09 25.97 -20.08
N LEU A 182 19.35 24.67 -20.29
CA LEU A 182 20.62 24.18 -20.86
C LEU A 182 20.80 24.67 -22.30
N MET A 183 19.74 24.58 -23.12
CA MET A 183 19.79 25.07 -24.51
C MET A 183 19.93 26.57 -24.55
N ALA A 184 19.25 27.32 -23.66
CA ALA A 184 19.39 28.79 -23.56
C ALA A 184 20.83 29.17 -23.17
N ALA A 185 21.40 28.54 -22.13
CA ALA A 185 22.79 28.80 -21.72
C ALA A 185 23.78 28.47 -22.85
N ASN A 186 23.63 27.36 -23.54
CA ASN A 186 24.50 26.97 -24.66
C ASN A 186 24.35 27.96 -25.83
N GLY A 187 23.14 28.41 -26.15
CA GLY A 187 22.90 29.40 -27.22
C GLY A 187 23.62 30.73 -26.93
N PHE A 188 23.51 31.27 -25.73
CA PHE A 188 24.22 32.47 -25.34
C PHE A 188 25.74 32.29 -25.34
N LEU A 189 26.25 31.13 -24.86
CA LEU A 189 27.69 30.83 -24.93
C LEU A 189 28.20 30.77 -26.36
N GLN A 190 27.44 30.22 -27.32
CA GLN A 190 27.83 30.20 -28.73
C GLN A 190 27.91 31.62 -29.31
N ILE A 191 26.94 32.49 -28.99
CA ILE A 191 26.93 33.89 -29.44
C ILE A 191 28.13 34.64 -28.83
N ILE A 192 28.43 34.46 -27.56
CA ILE A 192 29.61 35.05 -26.89
C ILE A 192 30.90 34.60 -27.59
N ARG A 193 31.02 33.28 -27.85
CA ARG A 193 32.23 32.71 -28.51
C ARG A 193 32.42 33.16 -29.96
N SER A 194 31.35 33.52 -30.67
CA SER A 194 31.44 34.03 -32.05
C SER A 194 31.97 35.45 -32.14
N GLY A 195 32.08 36.17 -31.01
CA GLY A 195 32.49 37.55 -30.98
C GLY A 195 31.46 38.55 -31.57
N ALA A 196 30.24 38.07 -31.80
CA ALA A 196 29.18 38.85 -32.45
C ALA A 196 28.46 39.84 -31.50
N LEU A 197 28.74 39.77 -30.19
CA LEU A 197 28.11 40.65 -29.20
C LEU A 197 28.91 41.93 -28.97
N PRO A 198 28.26 43.10 -28.95
CA PRO A 198 28.86 44.33 -28.46
C PRO A 198 29.25 44.18 -26.97
N GLU A 199 30.28 44.91 -26.55
CA GLU A 199 30.82 44.86 -25.18
C GLU A 199 29.76 45.20 -24.12
N GLU A 200 28.83 46.11 -24.43
CA GLU A 200 27.71 46.50 -23.58
C GLU A 200 26.69 45.37 -23.33
N THR A 201 26.57 44.41 -24.26
CA THR A 201 25.61 43.30 -24.15
C THR A 201 26.26 41.98 -23.65
N LEU A 202 27.60 41.93 -23.65
CA LEU A 202 28.36 40.76 -23.20
C LEU A 202 28.06 40.42 -21.71
N GLN A 203 28.04 41.45 -20.85
CA GLN A 203 27.75 41.26 -19.42
C GLN A 203 26.36 40.68 -19.21
N SER A 204 25.34 41.20 -19.88
CA SER A 204 23.96 40.72 -19.80
C SER A 204 23.83 39.26 -20.32
N ALA A 205 24.56 38.90 -21.36
CA ALA A 205 24.60 37.56 -21.91
C ALA A 205 25.23 36.56 -20.88
N LEU A 206 26.34 36.96 -20.23
CA LEU A 206 27.00 36.17 -19.19
C LEU A 206 26.08 36.00 -17.96
N GLU A 207 25.39 37.06 -17.55
CA GLU A 207 24.41 36.99 -16.45
C GLU A 207 23.27 36.03 -16.79
N THR A 208 22.81 36.01 -18.05
CA THR A 208 21.79 35.05 -18.51
C THR A 208 22.30 33.60 -18.46
N VAL A 209 23.55 33.36 -18.88
CA VAL A 209 24.17 32.04 -18.75
C VAL A 209 24.24 31.63 -17.27
N ALA A 210 24.75 32.51 -16.40
CA ALA A 210 24.88 32.25 -14.97
C ALA A 210 23.53 31.94 -14.32
N ARG A 211 22.47 32.67 -14.67
CA ARG A 211 21.11 32.47 -14.20
C ARG A 211 20.59 31.07 -14.63
N ASN A 212 20.69 30.70 -15.90
CA ASN A 212 20.24 29.38 -16.38
C ASN A 212 21.01 28.24 -15.69
N LEU A 213 22.31 28.37 -15.46
CA LEU A 213 23.07 27.38 -14.70
C LEU A 213 22.61 27.26 -13.24
N LYS A 214 22.28 28.38 -12.60
CA LYS A 214 21.74 28.39 -11.24
C LYS A 214 20.36 27.71 -11.19
N GLU A 215 19.49 27.93 -12.19
CA GLU A 215 18.19 27.27 -12.32
C GLU A 215 18.35 25.75 -12.47
N ILE A 216 19.28 25.28 -13.31
CA ILE A 216 19.59 23.85 -13.46
C ILE A 216 20.05 23.23 -12.13
N THR A 217 20.96 23.93 -11.43
CA THR A 217 21.50 23.42 -10.15
C THR A 217 20.40 23.34 -9.09
N ALA A 218 19.53 24.35 -9.02
CA ALA A 218 18.38 24.35 -8.10
C ALA A 218 17.43 23.17 -8.42
N LEU A 219 17.10 22.96 -9.69
CA LEU A 219 16.24 21.85 -10.12
C LEU A 219 16.83 20.48 -9.76
N ILE A 220 18.14 20.27 -9.99
CA ILE A 220 18.82 19.02 -9.60
C ILE A 220 18.72 18.82 -8.09
N ASN A 221 19.01 19.85 -7.28
CA ASN A 221 18.93 19.78 -5.83
C ASN A 221 17.50 19.49 -5.32
N ASP A 222 16.48 20.01 -6.01
CA ASP A 222 15.08 19.73 -5.70
C ASP A 222 14.70 18.29 -6.00
N ILE A 223 15.16 17.75 -7.12
CA ILE A 223 14.95 16.36 -7.50
C ILE A 223 15.64 15.41 -6.52
N LEU A 224 16.91 15.66 -6.18
CA LEU A 224 17.66 14.85 -5.21
C LEU A 224 16.97 14.85 -3.85
N PHE A 225 16.53 16.01 -3.40
CA PHE A 225 15.82 16.10 -2.13
C PHE A 225 14.49 15.33 -2.13
N LEU A 226 13.71 15.39 -3.20
CA LEU A 226 12.48 14.60 -3.34
C LEU A 226 12.78 13.09 -3.30
N GLN A 227 13.90 12.65 -3.90
CA GLN A 227 14.31 11.25 -3.87
C GLN A 227 14.79 10.82 -2.48
N GLU A 228 15.56 11.66 -1.80
CA GLU A 228 16.01 11.40 -0.42
C GLU A 228 14.82 11.25 0.53
N MET A 229 13.82 12.11 0.40
CA MET A 229 12.60 12.05 1.21
C MET A 229 11.76 10.77 1.02
N GLU A 230 11.83 10.16 -0.17
CA GLU A 230 11.13 8.90 -0.44
C GLU A 230 11.86 7.68 0.15
N LEU A 231 13.20 7.78 0.34
CA LEU A 231 14.06 6.67 0.72
C LEU A 231 14.44 6.66 2.20
N ILE A 232 14.48 7.83 2.84
CA ILE A 232 15.01 7.99 4.20
C ILE A 232 13.88 8.45 5.12
N LEU A 233 13.65 7.69 6.21
CA LEU A 233 12.79 8.16 7.29
C LEU A 233 13.54 9.25 8.05
N PRO A 234 13.00 10.49 8.13
CA PRO A 234 13.67 11.57 8.83
C PRO A 234 13.74 11.28 10.35
N GLU A 235 14.87 11.61 10.94
CA GLU A 235 14.99 11.61 12.40
C GLU A 235 14.35 12.89 12.95
N PHE A 236 13.15 12.74 13.50
CA PHE A 236 12.44 13.86 14.10
C PHE A 236 13.02 14.19 15.48
N GLN A 237 13.36 15.45 15.65
CA GLN A 237 13.86 16.01 16.91
C GLN A 237 12.99 17.20 17.34
N PRO A 238 12.95 17.54 18.65
CA PRO A 238 12.34 18.77 19.10
C PRO A 238 12.98 19.98 18.39
N THR A 239 12.19 20.69 17.61
CA THR A 239 12.66 21.74 16.71
C THR A 239 11.84 23.02 16.93
N ASP A 240 12.52 24.14 17.13
CA ASP A 240 11.90 25.45 17.29
C ASP A 240 11.55 26.09 15.94
N LEU A 241 10.27 26.26 15.67
CA LEU A 241 9.79 26.91 14.44
C LEU A 241 10.20 28.39 14.35
N SER A 242 10.33 29.09 15.47
CA SER A 242 10.75 30.49 15.47
C SER A 242 12.16 30.65 14.90
N GLN A 243 13.08 29.76 15.29
CA GLN A 243 14.44 29.75 14.76
C GLN A 243 14.48 29.49 13.26
N ILE A 244 13.72 28.48 12.79
CA ILE A 244 13.63 28.15 11.36
C ILE A 244 13.13 29.35 10.55
N ILE A 245 12.08 30.03 11.04
CA ILE A 245 11.53 31.22 10.37
C ILE A 245 12.60 32.32 10.26
N LEU A 246 13.30 32.62 11.33
CA LEU A 246 14.34 33.65 11.33
C LEU A 246 15.47 33.32 10.34
N GLU A 247 15.96 32.08 10.32
CA GLU A 247 17.02 31.64 9.39
C GLU A 247 16.58 31.79 7.92
N VAL A 248 15.34 31.39 7.60
CA VAL A 248 14.79 31.53 6.24
C VAL A 248 14.65 33.01 5.87
N ILE A 249 14.12 33.83 6.76
CA ILE A 249 13.94 35.27 6.49
C ILE A 249 15.27 35.95 6.25
N GLU A 250 16.30 35.68 7.06
CA GLU A 250 17.64 36.28 6.83
C GLU A 250 18.21 35.85 5.48
N THR A 251 17.97 34.65 5.03
CA THR A 251 18.42 34.16 3.72
C THR A 251 17.74 34.89 2.57
N TYR A 252 16.44 35.18 2.69
CA TYR A 252 15.66 35.80 1.62
C TYR A 252 15.59 37.35 1.70
N ARG A 253 16.02 37.94 2.79
CA ARG A 253 16.02 39.40 3.00
C ARG A 253 16.70 40.22 1.87
N PRO A 254 17.90 39.82 1.37
CA PRO A 254 18.54 40.58 0.28
C PRO A 254 17.70 40.54 -1.02
N MET A 255 17.10 39.37 -1.32
CA MET A 255 16.27 39.24 -2.54
C MET A 255 14.99 40.07 -2.43
N ALA A 256 14.32 40.02 -1.28
CA ALA A 256 13.13 40.83 -1.03
C ALA A 256 13.41 42.32 -1.15
N GLN A 257 14.53 42.80 -0.57
CA GLN A 257 14.95 44.20 -0.69
C GLN A 257 15.21 44.65 -2.13
N GLN A 258 15.84 43.80 -2.95
CA GLN A 258 16.08 44.07 -4.38
C GLN A 258 14.77 44.24 -5.17
N GLN A 259 13.70 43.55 -4.74
CA GLN A 259 12.37 43.61 -5.36
C GLN A 259 11.43 44.65 -4.70
N GLY A 260 11.93 45.45 -3.75
CA GLY A 260 11.11 46.43 -3.05
C GLY A 260 10.06 45.83 -2.11
N ILE A 261 10.32 44.61 -1.60
CA ILE A 261 9.42 43.89 -0.72
C ILE A 261 9.87 44.03 0.73
N GLU A 262 8.96 44.44 1.61
CA GLU A 262 9.14 44.48 3.06
C GLU A 262 8.74 43.13 3.68
N LEU A 263 9.71 42.44 4.30
CA LEU A 263 9.43 41.22 5.06
C LEU A 263 9.01 41.58 6.48
N GLN A 264 7.77 41.32 6.83
CA GLN A 264 7.21 41.51 8.18
C GLN A 264 7.09 40.19 8.91
N VAL A 265 7.72 40.09 10.08
CA VAL A 265 7.77 38.86 10.86
C VAL A 265 7.08 39.05 12.20
N ASN A 266 6.10 38.18 12.48
CA ASN A 266 5.36 38.18 13.73
C ASN A 266 5.49 36.81 14.43
N LEU A 267 6.31 36.75 15.49
CA LEU A 267 6.59 35.55 16.26
C LEU A 267 6.07 35.70 17.68
N PRO A 268 5.60 34.62 18.31
CA PRO A 268 5.25 34.61 19.74
C PRO A 268 6.51 34.81 20.59
N ALA A 269 6.33 35.26 21.85
CA ALA A 269 7.43 35.45 22.79
C ALA A 269 8.06 34.12 23.22
N ASP A 270 7.24 33.06 23.31
CA ASP A 270 7.66 31.74 23.72
C ASP A 270 8.04 30.87 22.50
N ALA A 271 9.05 30.02 22.67
CA ALA A 271 9.47 29.07 21.65
C ALA A 271 8.35 28.08 21.31
N VAL A 272 8.13 27.84 20.02
CA VAL A 272 7.10 26.90 19.52
C VAL A 272 7.79 25.65 19.01
N GLN A 273 7.78 24.61 19.85
CA GLN A 273 8.42 23.33 19.55
C GLN A 273 7.48 22.40 18.76
N VAL A 274 8.04 21.73 17.76
CA VAL A 274 7.43 20.63 17.02
C VAL A 274 8.41 19.47 16.94
N LEU A 275 7.92 18.24 16.73
CA LEU A 275 8.78 17.11 16.38
C LEU A 275 9.01 17.13 14.87
N GLY A 276 10.25 17.39 14.46
CA GLY A 276 10.55 17.49 13.04
C GLY A 276 12.04 17.54 12.69
N ASP A 277 12.33 17.51 11.39
CA ASP A 277 13.65 17.77 10.83
C ASP A 277 13.74 19.25 10.43
N ALA A 278 14.57 20.00 11.15
CA ALA A 278 14.74 21.45 10.95
C ALA A 278 15.14 21.79 9.51
N LYS A 279 15.99 20.99 8.87
CA LYS A 279 16.46 21.21 7.51
C LYS A 279 15.32 21.10 6.48
N SER A 280 14.50 20.04 6.59
CA SER A 280 13.37 19.83 5.71
C SER A 280 12.27 20.88 5.92
N LEU A 281 11.96 21.20 7.19
CA LEU A 281 10.99 22.26 7.53
C LEU A 281 11.45 23.62 7.02
N GLY A 282 12.73 23.94 7.18
CA GLY A 282 13.32 25.18 6.64
C GLY A 282 13.20 25.24 5.11
N ARG A 283 13.42 24.12 4.41
CA ARG A 283 13.27 24.06 2.96
C ARG A 283 11.81 24.22 2.51
N ALA A 284 10.85 23.63 3.24
CA ALA A 284 9.42 23.81 2.96
C ALA A 284 8.99 25.27 3.12
N LEU A 285 9.42 25.91 4.20
CA LEU A 285 9.14 27.33 4.42
C LEU A 285 9.82 28.22 3.38
N ALA A 286 11.09 27.95 3.06
CA ALA A 286 11.84 28.65 2.03
C ALA A 286 11.13 28.64 0.67
N ALA A 287 10.56 27.48 0.27
CA ALA A 287 9.81 27.37 -0.98
C ALA A 287 8.55 28.25 -1.00
N VAL A 288 7.87 28.42 0.12
CA VAL A 288 6.69 29.27 0.24
C VAL A 288 7.07 30.75 0.27
N VAL A 289 8.13 31.11 1.00
CA VAL A 289 8.64 32.50 1.05
C VAL A 289 9.21 32.97 -0.30
N ASP A 290 9.96 32.06 -0.98
CA ASP A 290 10.46 32.33 -2.34
C ASP A 290 9.31 32.63 -3.30
N ASN A 291 8.24 31.86 -3.25
CA ASN A 291 7.05 32.10 -4.05
C ASN A 291 6.37 33.40 -3.70
N ALA A 292 6.21 33.74 -2.42
CA ALA A 292 5.61 35.00 -1.98
C ALA A 292 6.38 36.23 -2.52
N ILE A 293 7.71 36.14 -2.50
CA ILE A 293 8.56 37.19 -3.06
C ILE A 293 8.44 37.26 -4.59
N LYS A 294 8.57 36.12 -5.25
CA LYS A 294 8.58 35.99 -6.71
C LYS A 294 7.27 36.44 -7.35
N PHE A 295 6.13 36.12 -6.73
CA PHE A 295 4.81 36.51 -7.25
C PHE A 295 4.30 37.88 -6.78
N SER A 296 5.19 38.68 -6.19
CA SER A 296 4.94 40.09 -5.83
C SER A 296 5.82 41.06 -6.66
N PRO A 297 5.66 41.09 -8.01
CA PRO A 297 6.54 41.83 -8.91
C PRO A 297 6.51 43.36 -8.72
N ASP A 298 5.40 43.87 -8.19
CA ASP A 298 5.23 45.31 -7.94
C ASP A 298 5.72 45.75 -6.55
N GLY A 299 6.44 44.86 -5.86
CA GLY A 299 6.88 45.07 -4.48
C GLY A 299 5.74 44.87 -3.47
N GLY A 300 5.85 45.53 -2.32
CA GLY A 300 4.82 45.48 -1.28
C GLY A 300 5.28 44.78 0.00
N LYS A 301 4.40 44.01 0.63
CA LYS A 301 4.66 43.35 1.92
C LYS A 301 4.48 41.85 1.82
N VAL A 302 5.39 41.11 2.45
CA VAL A 302 5.23 39.68 2.71
C VAL A 302 5.26 39.48 4.23
N GLY A 303 4.13 39.04 4.78
CA GLY A 303 3.94 38.82 6.20
C GLY A 303 4.18 37.35 6.54
N ILE A 304 5.00 37.07 7.55
CA ILE A 304 5.24 35.73 8.08
C ILE A 304 4.84 35.74 9.56
N SER A 305 3.85 34.90 9.91
CA SER A 305 3.35 34.82 11.29
C SER A 305 3.40 33.39 11.78
N LEU A 306 3.79 33.19 13.04
CA LEU A 306 3.73 31.92 13.75
C LEU A 306 2.64 31.97 14.81
N LEU A 307 1.60 31.18 14.63
CA LEU A 307 0.42 31.13 15.48
C LEU A 307 0.40 29.82 16.27
N PRO A 308 0.75 29.83 17.57
CA PRO A 308 0.64 28.66 18.40
C PRO A 308 -0.80 28.40 18.83
N HIS A 309 -1.26 27.17 18.67
CA HIS A 309 -2.52 26.64 19.19
C HIS A 309 -2.22 25.55 20.21
N GLU A 310 -3.26 25.04 20.87
CA GLU A 310 -3.12 24.05 21.94
C GLU A 310 -2.39 22.76 21.47
N ASN A 311 -2.79 22.17 20.34
CA ASN A 311 -2.29 20.91 19.82
C ASN A 311 -1.50 21.03 18.52
N TRP A 312 -1.39 22.23 17.94
CA TRP A 312 -0.76 22.48 16.67
C TRP A 312 -0.17 23.87 16.58
N ALA A 313 0.76 24.06 15.66
CA ALA A 313 1.33 25.37 15.30
C ALA A 313 1.06 25.64 13.83
N GLU A 314 0.74 26.91 13.48
CA GLU A 314 0.51 27.35 12.11
C GLU A 314 1.53 28.42 11.74
N ILE A 315 2.28 28.16 10.65
CA ILE A 315 3.06 29.21 9.99
C ILE A 315 2.21 29.74 8.85
N GLN A 316 1.93 31.02 8.89
CA GLN A 316 1.19 31.73 7.85
C GLN A 316 2.13 32.63 7.08
N VAL A 317 2.15 32.50 5.74
CA VAL A 317 2.88 33.36 4.82
C VAL A 317 1.86 34.05 3.94
N GLU A 318 1.80 35.38 4.01
CA GLU A 318 0.85 36.23 3.28
C GLU A 318 1.60 37.17 2.35
N ASP A 319 1.23 37.22 1.09
CA ASP A 319 1.73 38.12 0.08
C ASP A 319 0.63 39.03 -0.47
N CYS A 320 1.02 40.18 -0.98
CA CYS A 320 0.16 41.14 -1.69
C CYS A 320 0.36 41.08 -3.22
N GLY A 321 0.79 39.93 -3.73
CA GLY A 321 1.16 39.74 -5.12
C GLY A 321 -0.01 39.58 -6.08
N VAL A 322 0.27 39.01 -7.25
CA VAL A 322 -0.70 38.85 -8.35
C VAL A 322 -1.83 37.89 -8.03
N GLY A 323 -1.70 37.08 -6.98
CA GLY A 323 -2.67 36.05 -6.60
C GLY A 323 -2.69 34.85 -7.56
N ILE A 324 -3.53 33.86 -7.25
CA ILE A 324 -3.66 32.60 -7.98
C ILE A 324 -5.08 32.50 -8.54
N PRO A 325 -5.23 32.20 -9.85
CA PRO A 325 -6.54 31.92 -10.44
C PRO A 325 -7.22 30.71 -9.76
N SER A 326 -8.54 30.75 -9.59
CA SER A 326 -9.31 29.70 -8.93
C SER A 326 -9.14 28.32 -9.58
N GLU A 327 -8.98 28.30 -10.91
CA GLU A 327 -8.78 27.08 -11.71
C GLU A 327 -7.42 26.44 -11.45
N ALA A 328 -6.42 27.21 -11.04
CA ALA A 328 -5.06 26.75 -10.75
C ALA A 328 -4.92 26.19 -9.32
N LEU A 329 -5.73 26.66 -8.36
CA LEU A 329 -5.62 26.30 -6.94
C LEU A 329 -5.57 24.76 -6.68
N PRO A 330 -6.32 23.90 -7.36
CA PRO A 330 -6.24 22.45 -7.15
C PRO A 330 -4.88 21.85 -7.54
N PHE A 331 -4.13 22.49 -8.44
CA PHE A 331 -2.94 21.94 -9.08
C PHE A 331 -1.62 22.55 -8.60
N ILE A 332 -1.63 23.67 -7.86
CA ILE A 332 -0.40 24.40 -7.49
C ILE A 332 0.58 23.59 -6.64
N PHE A 333 0.12 22.51 -6.02
CA PHE A 333 0.95 21.57 -5.23
C PHE A 333 1.41 20.37 -6.05
N ASP A 334 1.02 20.26 -7.32
CA ASP A 334 1.44 19.17 -8.18
C ASP A 334 2.86 19.42 -8.68
N ARG A 335 3.62 18.34 -8.88
CA ARG A 335 5.02 18.44 -9.35
C ARG A 335 5.06 19.02 -10.75
N PHE A 336 5.95 19.99 -10.99
CA PHE A 336 6.14 20.70 -12.26
C PHE A 336 4.95 21.56 -12.72
N TYR A 337 3.98 21.77 -11.84
CA TYR A 337 2.93 22.71 -12.15
C TYR A 337 3.43 24.15 -11.94
N HIS A 338 3.31 24.99 -12.94
CA HIS A 338 3.65 26.41 -12.87
C HIS A 338 2.70 27.22 -13.77
N LEU A 339 2.59 28.48 -13.45
CA LEU A 339 1.86 29.46 -14.24
C LEU A 339 2.90 30.35 -14.91
N ASP A 340 2.98 30.29 -16.26
CA ASP A 340 3.96 31.03 -17.03
C ASP A 340 3.66 32.50 -17.04
N GLU A 341 2.37 32.88 -17.07
CA GLU A 341 1.89 34.23 -17.09
C GLU A 341 0.68 34.42 -16.17
N VAL A 342 0.71 35.46 -15.35
CA VAL A 342 -0.41 35.88 -14.51
C VAL A 342 -0.48 37.41 -14.53
N ASN A 343 -1.63 37.98 -14.88
CA ASN A 343 -1.84 39.42 -14.96
C ASN A 343 -0.79 40.19 -15.81
N GLY A 344 -0.30 39.58 -16.90
CA GLY A 344 0.72 40.21 -17.76
C GLY A 344 2.16 40.08 -17.23
N HIS A 345 2.38 39.45 -16.10
CA HIS A 345 3.71 39.13 -15.57
C HIS A 345 4.11 37.70 -15.90
N LEU A 346 5.34 37.56 -16.42
CA LEU A 346 5.93 36.23 -16.73
C LEU A 346 6.70 35.71 -15.52
N PHE A 347 6.36 34.50 -15.09
CA PHE A 347 7.02 33.83 -13.97
C PHE A 347 7.77 32.58 -14.45
N ARG A 348 8.98 32.39 -13.93
CA ARG A 348 9.82 31.22 -14.27
C ARG A 348 10.05 30.35 -13.04
N GLY A 349 10.12 29.05 -13.23
CA GLY A 349 10.50 28.11 -12.17
C GLY A 349 10.04 26.71 -12.51
N ALA A 350 10.74 25.73 -11.99
CA ALA A 350 10.52 24.32 -12.28
C ALA A 350 9.22 23.70 -11.67
N GLY A 351 8.45 24.48 -10.91
CA GLY A 351 7.20 23.99 -10.32
C GLY A 351 7.36 22.89 -9.25
N LEU A 352 8.54 22.81 -8.61
CA LEU A 352 8.79 21.80 -7.58
C LEU A 352 8.68 22.33 -6.14
N GLY A 353 8.84 23.63 -5.92
CA GLY A 353 8.91 24.21 -4.58
C GLY A 353 7.69 23.93 -3.71
N LEU A 354 6.48 24.21 -4.19
CA LEU A 354 5.25 23.95 -3.44
C LEU A 354 4.96 22.45 -3.26
N SER A 355 5.32 21.62 -4.23
CA SER A 355 5.20 20.15 -4.10
C SER A 355 6.15 19.62 -3.04
N ILE A 356 7.36 20.16 -2.92
CA ILE A 356 8.31 19.88 -1.84
C ILE A 356 7.72 20.31 -0.50
N ALA A 357 7.21 21.54 -0.40
CA ALA A 357 6.60 22.04 0.83
C ALA A 357 5.46 21.13 1.29
N ARG A 358 4.56 20.73 0.39
CA ARG A 358 3.46 19.80 0.70
C ARG A 358 3.96 18.44 1.17
N GLN A 359 4.96 17.88 0.52
CA GLN A 359 5.51 16.57 0.87
C GLN A 359 6.17 16.61 2.25
N VAL A 360 6.98 17.64 2.55
CA VAL A 360 7.62 17.83 3.86
C VAL A 360 6.57 17.96 4.95
N ILE A 361 5.61 18.85 4.81
CA ILE A 361 4.58 19.09 5.82
C ILE A 361 3.74 17.82 6.06
N LYS A 362 3.40 17.09 5.00
CA LYS A 362 2.69 15.80 5.11
C LYS A 362 3.52 14.73 5.85
N GLN A 363 4.82 14.66 5.58
CA GLN A 363 5.73 13.71 6.25
C GLN A 363 5.84 13.99 7.75
N HIS A 364 5.73 15.28 8.16
CA HIS A 364 5.65 15.70 9.56
C HIS A 364 4.23 15.58 10.17
N GLY A 365 3.29 14.88 9.49
CA GLY A 365 1.92 14.70 9.96
C GLY A 365 1.09 15.98 9.98
N GLY A 366 1.53 16.99 9.23
CA GLY A 366 0.89 18.29 9.10
C GLY A 366 0.06 18.44 7.82
N GLU A 367 -0.43 19.67 7.59
CA GLU A 367 -1.23 20.07 6.45
C GLU A 367 -0.76 21.42 5.90
N ILE A 368 -0.75 21.56 4.58
CA ILE A 368 -0.54 22.84 3.90
C ILE A 368 -1.82 23.24 3.15
N ALA A 369 -2.23 24.48 3.33
CA ALA A 369 -3.41 25.06 2.67
C ALA A 369 -3.08 26.42 2.06
N VAL A 370 -3.87 26.86 1.08
CA VAL A 370 -3.75 28.15 0.42
C VAL A 370 -5.12 28.82 0.32
N GLN A 371 -5.12 30.13 0.51
CA GLN A 371 -6.23 31.01 0.15
C GLN A 371 -5.68 32.12 -0.74
N SER A 372 -6.25 32.28 -1.93
CA SER A 372 -5.80 33.28 -2.87
C SER A 372 -6.94 33.76 -3.76
N ALA A 373 -6.82 34.99 -4.23
CA ALA A 373 -7.69 35.53 -5.27
C ALA A 373 -6.85 36.39 -6.21
N LEU A 374 -7.13 36.31 -7.49
CA LEU A 374 -6.42 37.02 -8.52
C LEU A 374 -6.41 38.55 -8.22
N GLY A 375 -5.22 39.17 -8.23
CA GLY A 375 -5.02 40.60 -7.92
C GLY A 375 -5.13 40.94 -6.42
N ARG A 376 -5.23 39.97 -5.52
CA ARG A 376 -5.33 40.20 -4.06
C ARG A 376 -4.24 39.51 -3.24
N GLY A 377 -3.30 38.87 -3.91
CA GLY A 377 -2.25 38.09 -3.25
C GLY A 377 -2.71 36.69 -2.76
N SER A 378 -1.86 36.06 -1.98
CA SER A 378 -2.08 34.74 -1.47
C SER A 378 -1.71 34.59 0.01
N THR A 379 -2.36 33.64 0.69
CA THR A 379 -2.04 33.27 2.05
C THR A 379 -1.84 31.76 2.12
N PHE A 380 -0.62 31.34 2.37
CA PHE A 380 -0.26 29.95 2.62
C PHE A 380 -0.22 29.65 4.11
N ARG A 381 -0.79 28.52 4.54
CA ARG A 381 -0.82 28.07 5.93
C ARG A 381 -0.20 26.69 6.04
N LEU A 382 0.85 26.57 6.82
CA LEU A 382 1.56 25.33 7.12
C LEU A 382 1.24 24.96 8.57
N ARG A 383 0.50 23.85 8.77
CA ARG A 383 0.09 23.36 10.08
C ARG A 383 0.93 22.16 10.48
N LEU A 384 1.47 22.16 11.68
CA LEU A 384 2.27 21.09 12.26
C LEU A 384 1.77 20.76 13.66
N LYS A 385 1.84 19.48 14.03
CA LYS A 385 1.49 19.07 15.40
C LYS A 385 2.55 19.58 16.37
N ARG A 386 2.12 20.14 17.51
CA ARG A 386 3.02 20.45 18.59
C ARG A 386 3.46 19.19 19.31
N GLY A 387 4.73 19.14 19.68
CA GLY A 387 5.34 18.06 20.45
C GLY A 387 5.00 18.14 21.94
#